data_f3b4c71f4f6308ec83af3e7c091f4d13
#
_entry.id   f3b4c71f4f6308ec83af3e7c091f4d13
#
_cell.length_a   1.000
_cell.length_b   1.000
_cell.length_c   1.000
_cell.angle_alpha   90.00
_cell.angle_beta   90.00
_cell.angle_gamma   90.00
#
_symmetry.space_group_name_H-M   'P 1'
#
loop_
_entity.id
_entity.type
_entity.pdbx_description
1 polymer ?
#
loop_
_entity_poly.entity_id
_entity_poly.type
_entity_poly.pdbx_seq_one_letter_code
_entity_poly.pdbx_strand_id
1 'polypeptide(L)'
;MTKNNRIKSYLTVILTLGSMLAIPAKADDWQHQAGITAFAFGMEGNGGVKGIKAPMDYSISDVLDDLDAALTLLVQGTNDSWGYWGSYEYLSMSDNTTFRTPGDVTNAKVNGKASFDTQIIDVGLSWNVPGVQWLEIIGGARGWIVEEKFRAERSTDFGGGVRSVSTQEEWVDGFVGVRAKFPLSKNWGAMLRADAGAGDSDSTYQALAMLNYEISDRWTTAFGLRYLSVDYSSGGFLFDMEMSGFEIAALYSF
;
A
#
# COMPACT_ATOMS: atom_id res chain seq x y z
N MET A 1 -2.91 0.77 25.03
CA MET A 1 -4.27 0.84 24.45
C MET A 1 -4.80 -0.56 24.25
N THR A 2 -6.01 -0.88 24.70
CA THR A 2 -6.52 -2.25 24.73
C THR A 2 -6.99 -2.70 23.34
N LYS A 3 -6.79 -3.99 23.01
CA LYS A 3 -7.13 -4.66 21.72
C LYS A 3 -8.56 -4.34 21.20
N ASN A 4 -9.52 -4.05 22.10
CA ASN A 4 -10.91 -3.70 21.77
C ASN A 4 -11.09 -2.29 21.17
N ASN A 5 -10.20 -1.35 21.43
CA ASN A 5 -10.29 -0.01 20.84
C ASN A 5 -9.76 0.02 19.40
N ARG A 6 -8.85 -0.89 19.06
CA ARG A 6 -8.25 -0.99 17.73
C ARG A 6 -9.25 -1.52 16.69
N ILE A 7 -9.98 -2.59 17.03
CA ILE A 7 -11.04 -3.15 16.15
C ILE A 7 -12.13 -2.10 15.83
N LYS A 8 -12.45 -1.21 16.80
CA LYS A 8 -13.42 -0.13 16.58
C LYS A 8 -12.91 0.94 15.59
N SER A 9 -11.61 1.24 15.59
CA SER A 9 -11.01 2.18 14.62
C SER A 9 -11.07 1.62 13.20
N TYR A 10 -10.76 0.35 12.99
CA TYR A 10 -10.85 -0.29 11.67
C TYR A 10 -12.28 -0.36 11.14
N LEU A 11 -13.24 -0.71 12.00
CA LEU A 11 -14.66 -0.69 11.62
C LEU A 11 -15.15 0.71 11.25
N THR A 12 -14.63 1.75 11.91
CA THR A 12 -15.02 3.15 11.62
C THR A 12 -14.50 3.61 10.26
N VAL A 13 -13.26 3.23 9.88
CA VAL A 13 -12.69 3.54 8.57
C VAL A 13 -13.44 2.81 7.45
N ILE A 14 -13.76 1.53 7.63
CA ILE A 14 -14.53 0.74 6.65
C ILE A 14 -15.98 1.26 6.52
N LEU A 15 -16.61 1.68 7.62
CA LEU A 15 -17.95 2.27 7.60
C LEU A 15 -17.98 3.66 6.96
N THR A 16 -16.92 4.47 7.10
CA THR A 16 -16.82 5.77 6.42
C THR A 16 -16.57 5.61 4.91
N LEU A 17 -15.79 4.64 4.48
CA LEU A 17 -15.65 4.30 3.06
C LEU A 17 -16.99 3.75 2.49
N GLY A 18 -17.68 2.92 3.22
CA GLY A 18 -19.01 2.41 2.83
C GLY A 18 -20.09 3.50 2.73
N SER A 19 -20.02 4.55 3.54
CA SER A 19 -20.96 5.68 3.46
C SER A 19 -20.67 6.64 2.29
N MET A 20 -19.46 6.66 1.75
CA MET A 20 -19.13 7.38 0.51
C MET A 20 -19.75 6.72 -0.73
N LEU A 21 -20.08 5.43 -0.68
CA LEU A 21 -20.79 4.73 -1.76
C LEU A 21 -22.29 5.10 -1.82
N ALA A 22 -22.82 5.80 -0.83
CA ALA A 22 -24.21 6.29 -0.78
C ALA A 22 -24.34 7.76 -1.26
N ILE A 23 -23.44 8.24 -2.11
CA ILE A 23 -23.62 9.53 -2.78
C ILE A 23 -24.83 9.38 -3.71
N PRO A 24 -25.91 10.18 -3.54
CA PRO A 24 -27.05 10.08 -4.42
C PRO A 24 -26.62 10.39 -5.84
N ALA A 25 -26.89 9.46 -6.75
CA ALA A 25 -26.67 9.58 -8.20
C ALA A 25 -27.57 10.66 -8.80
N LYS A 26 -27.34 11.92 -8.44
CA LYS A 26 -28.00 13.12 -8.99
C LYS A 26 -27.06 14.32 -8.94
N ALA A 27 -25.98 14.21 -9.69
CA ALA A 27 -25.31 15.37 -10.27
C ALA A 27 -25.01 14.93 -11.70
N ASP A 28 -25.65 15.47 -12.68
CA ASP A 28 -25.68 15.04 -14.09
C ASP A 28 -24.32 15.00 -14.81
N ASP A 29 -23.20 15.30 -14.10
CA ASP A 29 -21.86 15.44 -14.70
C ASP A 29 -20.79 14.51 -14.07
N TRP A 30 -21.09 13.71 -13.03
CA TRP A 30 -20.09 12.85 -12.38
C TRP A 30 -20.10 11.42 -12.92
N GLN A 31 -18.91 10.93 -13.25
CA GLN A 31 -18.66 9.52 -13.57
C GLN A 31 -17.97 8.86 -12.38
N HIS A 32 -18.57 7.81 -11.85
CA HIS A 32 -18.06 7.08 -10.70
C HIS A 32 -17.57 5.70 -11.10
N GLN A 33 -16.47 5.27 -10.47
CA GLN A 33 -15.91 3.94 -10.64
C GLN A 33 -15.51 3.37 -9.28
N ALA A 34 -15.70 2.07 -9.14
CA ALA A 34 -15.14 1.30 -8.03
C ALA A 34 -14.45 0.05 -8.59
N GLY A 35 -13.44 -0.43 -7.89
CA GLY A 35 -12.71 -1.60 -8.37
C GLY A 35 -11.75 -2.19 -7.38
N ILE A 36 -11.07 -3.19 -7.86
CA ILE A 36 -9.99 -3.88 -7.17
C ILE A 36 -8.70 -3.72 -7.96
N THR A 37 -7.58 -3.66 -7.25
CA THR A 37 -6.26 -3.70 -7.87
C THR A 37 -5.41 -4.78 -7.23
N ALA A 38 -4.38 -5.22 -7.94
CA ALA A 38 -3.35 -6.10 -7.43
C ALA A 38 -1.98 -5.53 -7.85
N PHE A 39 -1.10 -5.37 -6.86
CA PHE A 39 0.25 -4.87 -7.04
C PHE A 39 1.24 -5.97 -6.69
N ALA A 40 1.90 -6.52 -7.72
CA ALA A 40 2.99 -7.47 -7.60
C ALA A 40 4.32 -6.70 -7.64
N PHE A 41 5.02 -6.61 -6.52
CA PHE A 41 6.20 -5.75 -6.36
C PHE A 41 7.37 -6.49 -5.72
N GLY A 42 8.58 -6.00 -5.99
CA GLY A 42 9.76 -6.22 -5.16
C GLY A 42 9.89 -5.07 -4.16
N MET A 43 10.59 -5.31 -3.07
CA MET A 43 10.78 -4.35 -1.98
C MET A 43 12.25 -4.26 -1.61
N GLU A 44 12.81 -3.06 -1.65
CA GLU A 44 14.19 -2.78 -1.25
C GLU A 44 14.18 -1.70 -0.17
N GLY A 45 15.15 -1.76 0.78
CA GLY A 45 15.28 -0.72 1.78
C GLY A 45 15.84 -1.19 3.10
N ASN A 46 15.46 -0.49 4.16
CA ASN A 46 15.87 -0.79 5.53
C ASN A 46 14.67 -0.77 6.47
N GLY A 47 14.45 -1.87 7.15
CA GLY A 47 13.51 -1.94 8.26
C GLY A 47 14.24 -1.96 9.61
N GLY A 48 13.55 -1.58 10.68
CA GLY A 48 14.18 -1.65 11.99
C GLY A 48 13.24 -1.42 13.16
N VAL A 49 13.51 -2.13 14.24
CA VAL A 49 12.77 -2.03 15.50
C VAL A 49 13.74 -1.92 16.66
N LYS A 50 13.48 -0.99 17.57
CA LYS A 50 14.29 -0.76 18.80
C LYS A 50 15.77 -0.52 18.52
N GLY A 51 16.08 0.15 17.38
CA GLY A 51 17.43 0.49 16.97
C GLY A 51 18.21 -0.64 16.29
N ILE A 52 17.61 -1.81 16.10
CA ILE A 52 18.15 -2.88 15.27
C ILE A 52 17.69 -2.62 13.85
N LYS A 53 18.62 -2.37 12.93
CA LYS A 53 18.34 -2.15 11.51
C LYS A 53 18.69 -3.42 10.73
N ALA A 54 17.84 -3.78 9.77
CA ALA A 54 18.07 -4.88 8.84
C ALA A 54 17.81 -4.39 7.41
N PRO A 55 18.71 -4.67 6.46
CA PRO A 55 18.42 -4.45 5.06
C PRO A 55 17.31 -5.41 4.63
N MET A 56 16.42 -4.93 3.80
CA MET A 56 15.37 -5.69 3.14
C MET A 56 15.62 -5.62 1.64
N ASP A 57 15.64 -6.78 0.99
CA ASP A 57 15.85 -6.91 -0.46
C ASP A 57 15.06 -8.15 -0.90
N TYR A 58 13.82 -7.91 -1.28
CA TYR A 58 12.89 -8.95 -1.71
C TYR A 58 12.53 -8.75 -3.18
N SER A 59 12.82 -9.73 -4.01
CA SER A 59 12.34 -9.76 -5.38
C SER A 59 10.82 -9.93 -5.44
N ILE A 60 10.21 -9.70 -6.59
CA ILE A 60 8.77 -9.94 -6.79
C ILE A 60 8.39 -11.40 -6.44
N SER A 61 9.24 -12.36 -6.80
CA SER A 61 9.02 -13.78 -6.46
C SER A 61 9.06 -14.02 -4.95
N ASP A 62 10.00 -13.42 -4.23
CA ASP A 62 10.10 -13.58 -2.77
C ASP A 62 8.87 -12.99 -2.08
N VAL A 63 8.42 -11.79 -2.50
CA VAL A 63 7.19 -11.19 -1.97
C VAL A 63 5.97 -12.07 -2.25
N LEU A 64 5.86 -12.67 -3.44
CA LEU A 64 4.73 -13.54 -3.78
C LEU A 64 4.77 -14.89 -3.04
N ASP A 65 5.96 -15.43 -2.79
CA ASP A 65 6.15 -16.69 -2.07
C ASP A 65 5.82 -16.53 -0.56
N ASP A 66 6.12 -15.36 0.01
CA ASP A 66 5.88 -15.04 1.43
C ASP A 66 4.51 -14.37 1.67
N LEU A 67 3.72 -14.17 0.61
CA LEU A 67 2.43 -13.48 0.66
C LEU A 67 1.37 -14.33 1.35
N ASP A 68 0.90 -13.89 2.51
CA ASP A 68 -0.23 -14.50 3.22
C ASP A 68 -1.58 -13.97 2.70
N ALA A 69 -1.66 -12.65 2.45
CA ALA A 69 -2.85 -11.99 1.93
C ALA A 69 -2.54 -10.64 1.29
N ALA A 70 -3.29 -10.30 0.23
CA ALA A 70 -3.32 -8.96 -0.35
C ALA A 70 -4.74 -8.59 -0.79
N LEU A 71 -5.11 -7.34 -0.57
CA LEU A 71 -6.37 -6.76 -1.03
C LEU A 71 -6.18 -5.28 -1.28
N THR A 72 -6.58 -4.82 -2.46
CA THR A 72 -6.66 -3.39 -2.74
C THR A 72 -8.03 -3.05 -3.28
N LEU A 73 -8.67 -2.07 -2.65
CA LEU A 73 -9.95 -1.49 -3.06
C LEU A 73 -9.71 -0.07 -3.54
N LEU A 74 -10.41 0.33 -4.60
CA LEU A 74 -10.36 1.66 -5.18
C LEU A 74 -11.77 2.17 -5.44
N VAL A 75 -12.01 3.42 -5.11
CA VAL A 75 -13.18 4.19 -5.54
C VAL A 75 -12.72 5.53 -6.08
N GLN A 76 -13.29 5.96 -7.18
CA GLN A 76 -12.99 7.27 -7.76
C GLN A 76 -14.20 7.87 -8.46
N GLY A 77 -14.18 9.18 -8.62
CA GLY A 77 -15.18 9.91 -9.39
C GLY A 77 -14.55 11.12 -10.05
N THR A 78 -15.05 11.49 -11.20
CA THR A 78 -14.58 12.66 -11.97
C THR A 78 -15.73 13.36 -12.67
N ASN A 79 -15.59 14.67 -12.81
CA ASN A 79 -16.38 15.49 -13.73
C ASN A 79 -15.43 16.33 -14.60
N ASP A 80 -15.96 17.29 -15.35
CA ASP A 80 -15.16 18.14 -16.27
C ASP A 80 -14.07 18.96 -15.57
N SER A 81 -14.21 19.27 -14.29
CA SER A 81 -13.32 20.18 -13.56
C SER A 81 -12.56 19.51 -12.43
N TRP A 82 -13.18 18.53 -11.73
CA TRP A 82 -12.67 17.96 -10.51
C TRP A 82 -12.76 16.43 -10.53
N GLY A 83 -11.94 15.81 -9.73
CA GLY A 83 -12.05 14.40 -9.39
C GLY A 83 -11.70 14.14 -7.94
N TYR A 84 -12.06 12.96 -7.49
CA TYR A 84 -11.65 12.41 -6.19
C TYR A 84 -11.29 10.93 -6.34
N TRP A 85 -10.50 10.43 -5.43
CA TRP A 85 -10.27 9.00 -5.27
C TRP A 85 -10.02 8.65 -3.81
N GLY A 86 -10.26 7.38 -3.51
CA GLY A 86 -9.85 6.77 -2.27
C GLY A 86 -9.46 5.33 -2.53
N SER A 87 -8.33 4.88 -1.98
CA SER A 87 -7.91 3.49 -2.00
C SER A 87 -7.58 2.99 -0.60
N TYR A 88 -7.78 1.70 -0.41
CA TYR A 88 -7.35 0.95 0.76
C TYR A 88 -6.57 -0.27 0.28
N GLU A 89 -5.33 -0.37 0.70
CA GLU A 89 -4.45 -1.48 0.39
C GLU A 89 -4.10 -2.22 1.68
N TYR A 90 -4.22 -3.53 1.67
CA TYR A 90 -3.79 -4.43 2.73
C TYR A 90 -2.82 -5.45 2.17
N LEU A 91 -1.70 -5.60 2.84
CA LEU A 91 -0.67 -6.59 2.54
C LEU A 91 -0.27 -7.28 3.83
N SER A 92 -0.23 -8.61 3.82
CA SER A 92 0.31 -9.43 4.90
C SER A 92 1.31 -10.42 4.33
N MET A 93 2.50 -10.44 4.91
CA MET A 93 3.60 -11.33 4.52
C MET A 93 4.19 -12.01 5.75
N SER A 94 4.68 -13.24 5.59
CA SER A 94 5.42 -13.92 6.64
C SER A 94 6.54 -14.80 6.09
N ASP A 95 7.75 -14.59 6.63
CA ASP A 95 8.92 -15.43 6.34
C ASP A 95 9.31 -16.26 7.56
N ASN A 96 9.69 -17.51 7.30
CA ASN A 96 10.18 -18.45 8.31
C ASN A 96 11.67 -18.72 8.08
N THR A 97 12.51 -18.14 8.93
CA THR A 97 13.95 -18.30 8.85
C THR A 97 14.48 -19.14 9.99
N THR A 98 15.30 -20.15 9.66
CA THR A 98 15.95 -20.98 10.67
C THR A 98 17.41 -20.57 10.81
N PHE A 99 17.77 -20.04 11.98
CA PHE A 99 19.16 -19.72 12.32
C PHE A 99 19.78 -20.85 13.12
N ARG A 100 21.01 -21.25 12.76
CA ARG A 100 21.87 -22.07 13.60
C ARG A 100 22.93 -21.18 14.20
N THR A 101 23.11 -21.22 15.51
CA THR A 101 24.17 -20.48 16.18
C THR A 101 25.50 -21.20 15.94
N PRO A 102 26.45 -20.65 15.18
CA PRO A 102 27.76 -21.28 14.97
C PRO A 102 28.51 -21.37 16.30
N GLY A 103 29.08 -22.56 16.59
CA GLY A 103 29.93 -22.77 17.77
C GLY A 103 29.21 -23.04 19.08
N ASP A 104 27.90 -23.21 19.08
CA ASP A 104 27.15 -23.63 20.29
C ASP A 104 27.20 -25.15 20.46
N VAL A 105 27.81 -25.60 21.57
CA VAL A 105 27.91 -27.03 21.96
C VAL A 105 26.55 -27.66 22.29
N THR A 106 25.48 -26.87 22.35
CA THR A 106 24.12 -27.32 22.70
C THR A 106 23.23 -27.64 21.49
N ASN A 107 23.75 -27.65 20.27
CA ASN A 107 22.98 -27.82 19.02
C ASN A 107 21.72 -26.95 18.95
N ALA A 108 21.78 -25.70 19.45
CA ALA A 108 20.65 -24.82 19.51
C ALA A 108 20.14 -24.46 18.09
N LYS A 109 18.87 -24.81 17.83
CA LYS A 109 18.11 -24.31 16.66
C LYS A 109 17.29 -23.13 17.12
N VAL A 110 17.39 -22.04 16.40
CA VAL A 110 16.49 -20.89 16.55
C VAL A 110 15.65 -20.79 15.28
N ASN A 111 14.38 -21.11 15.41
CA ASN A 111 13.41 -20.86 14.35
C ASN A 111 12.88 -19.45 14.55
N GLY A 112 13.11 -18.58 13.59
CA GLY A 112 12.56 -17.24 13.53
C GLY A 112 11.35 -17.19 12.61
N LYS A 113 10.27 -16.52 13.00
CA LYS A 113 9.20 -16.10 12.11
C LYS A 113 9.13 -14.58 12.16
N ALA A 114 9.30 -13.94 11.02
CA ALA A 114 8.99 -12.54 10.80
C ALA A 114 7.63 -12.46 10.12
N SER A 115 6.76 -11.55 10.56
CA SER A 115 5.51 -11.24 9.89
C SER A 115 5.42 -9.73 9.76
N PHE A 116 4.91 -9.30 8.62
CA PHE A 116 4.81 -7.91 8.24
C PHE A 116 3.41 -7.66 7.68
N ASP A 117 2.63 -6.83 8.39
CA ASP A 117 1.30 -6.43 7.99
C ASP A 117 1.32 -4.94 7.67
N THR A 118 0.96 -4.55 6.44
CA THR A 118 0.90 -3.16 6.00
C THR A 118 -0.49 -2.81 5.51
N GLN A 119 -0.96 -1.64 5.91
CA GLN A 119 -2.17 -1.03 5.38
C GLN A 119 -1.82 0.38 4.88
N ILE A 120 -2.27 0.70 3.66
CA ILE A 120 -2.11 2.02 3.06
C ILE A 120 -3.50 2.55 2.72
N ILE A 121 -3.78 3.75 3.17
CA ILE A 121 -5.03 4.47 2.86
C ILE A 121 -4.63 5.73 2.09
N ASP A 122 -5.07 5.83 0.84
CA ASP A 122 -4.79 6.98 -0.02
C ASP A 122 -6.11 7.69 -0.33
N VAL A 123 -6.20 8.98 -0.07
CA VAL A 123 -7.37 9.80 -0.42
C VAL A 123 -6.91 11.10 -1.07
N GLY A 124 -7.60 11.52 -2.12
CA GLY A 124 -7.17 12.71 -2.82
C GLY A 124 -8.24 13.33 -3.71
N LEU A 125 -7.90 14.54 -4.14
CA LEU A 125 -8.65 15.33 -5.09
C LEU A 125 -7.79 15.61 -6.31
N SER A 126 -8.41 15.73 -7.47
CA SER A 126 -7.78 16.18 -8.69
C SER A 126 -8.52 17.40 -9.25
N TRP A 127 -7.76 18.28 -9.87
CA TRP A 127 -8.25 19.46 -10.60
C TRP A 127 -7.75 19.42 -12.03
N ASN A 128 -8.69 19.45 -12.98
CA ASN A 128 -8.38 19.46 -14.40
C ASN A 128 -7.85 20.83 -14.80
N VAL A 129 -6.65 20.89 -15.39
CA VAL A 129 -6.02 22.15 -15.76
C VAL A 129 -6.78 22.79 -16.95
N PRO A 130 -7.35 23.99 -16.80
CA PRO A 130 -8.09 24.63 -17.87
C PRO A 130 -7.24 24.81 -19.14
N GLY A 131 -7.78 24.33 -20.27
CA GLY A 131 -7.09 24.38 -21.56
C GLY A 131 -6.08 23.25 -21.80
N VAL A 132 -5.85 22.37 -20.82
CA VAL A 132 -4.94 21.21 -20.93
C VAL A 132 -5.68 19.95 -20.48
N GLN A 133 -6.57 19.46 -21.33
CA GLN A 133 -7.54 18.41 -21.00
C GLN A 133 -6.92 17.06 -20.53
N TRP A 134 -5.65 16.83 -20.84
CA TRP A 134 -4.94 15.61 -20.47
C TRP A 134 -4.22 15.71 -19.12
N LEU A 135 -4.19 16.89 -18.45
CA LEU A 135 -3.40 17.14 -17.24
C LEU A 135 -4.30 17.50 -16.06
N GLU A 136 -4.05 16.85 -14.96
CA GLU A 136 -4.66 17.11 -13.66
C GLU A 136 -3.57 17.44 -12.63
N ILE A 137 -3.83 18.42 -11.77
CA ILE A 137 -3.07 18.61 -10.53
C ILE A 137 -3.77 17.80 -9.46
N ILE A 138 -3.01 17.04 -8.68
CA ILE A 138 -3.53 16.18 -7.62
C ILE A 138 -2.97 16.56 -6.27
N GLY A 139 -3.73 16.29 -5.23
CA GLY A 139 -3.28 16.42 -3.84
C GLY A 139 -4.16 15.63 -2.90
N GLY A 140 -3.59 15.21 -1.78
CA GLY A 140 -4.30 14.36 -0.85
C GLY A 140 -3.51 14.00 0.39
N ALA A 141 -3.94 12.91 1.04
CA ALA A 141 -3.29 12.34 2.20
C ALA A 141 -3.09 10.83 2.03
N ARG A 142 -1.96 10.33 2.51
CA ARG A 142 -1.58 8.92 2.53
C ARG A 142 -1.33 8.50 3.96
N GLY A 143 -2.17 7.60 4.48
CA GLY A 143 -2.02 7.01 5.80
C GLY A 143 -1.40 5.63 5.70
N TRP A 144 -0.52 5.34 6.64
CA TRP A 144 0.18 4.07 6.78
C TRP A 144 -0.11 3.45 8.13
N ILE A 145 -0.28 2.15 8.16
CA ILE A 145 -0.33 1.34 9.38
C ILE A 145 0.56 0.14 9.13
N VAL A 146 1.67 0.05 9.84
CA VAL A 146 2.65 -1.04 9.68
C VAL A 146 2.78 -1.77 11.00
N GLU A 147 2.56 -3.07 10.98
CA GLU A 147 2.76 -3.95 12.14
C GLU A 147 3.83 -4.98 11.81
N GLU A 148 4.92 -4.95 12.55
CA GLU A 148 6.00 -5.94 12.48
C GLU A 148 5.94 -6.88 13.69
N LYS A 149 6.01 -8.18 13.45
CA LYS A 149 6.03 -9.22 14.47
C LYS A 149 7.22 -10.13 14.26
N PHE A 150 8.07 -10.23 15.26
CA PHE A 150 9.17 -11.19 15.29
C PHE A 150 8.91 -12.23 16.38
N ARG A 151 8.95 -13.49 15.99
CA ARG A 151 8.85 -14.62 16.91
C ARG A 151 10.10 -15.50 16.75
N ALA A 152 10.82 -15.69 17.83
CA ALA A 152 11.97 -16.58 17.88
C ALA A 152 11.68 -17.74 18.83
N GLU A 153 11.80 -18.97 18.35
CA GLU A 153 11.71 -20.19 19.12
C GLU A 153 13.09 -20.83 19.20
N ARG A 154 13.64 -20.88 20.41
CA ARG A 154 14.90 -21.57 20.67
C ARG A 154 14.59 -22.98 21.16
N SER A 155 15.13 -23.99 20.49
CA SER A 155 15.12 -25.39 20.93
C SER A 155 16.55 -25.85 21.20
N THR A 156 16.78 -26.43 22.36
CA THR A 156 18.05 -27.05 22.74
C THR A 156 17.77 -28.44 23.34
N ASP A 157 18.78 -29.29 23.41
CA ASP A 157 18.68 -30.61 24.05
C ASP A 157 18.29 -30.55 25.54
N PHE A 158 18.38 -29.38 26.18
CA PHE A 158 18.10 -29.16 27.60
C PHE A 158 16.88 -28.28 27.88
N GLY A 159 16.12 -27.90 26.86
CA GLY A 159 14.91 -27.08 26.98
C GLY A 159 14.82 -26.01 25.91
N GLY A 160 13.67 -25.35 25.82
CA GLY A 160 13.38 -24.35 24.84
C GLY A 160 12.70 -23.09 25.41
N GLY A 161 12.60 -22.05 24.63
CA GLY A 161 11.90 -20.83 24.97
C GLY A 161 11.38 -20.09 23.74
N VAL A 162 10.25 -19.40 23.89
CA VAL A 162 9.67 -18.56 22.85
C VAL A 162 9.78 -17.12 23.26
N ARG A 163 10.26 -16.26 22.38
CA ARG A 163 10.22 -14.81 22.52
C ARG A 163 9.49 -14.22 21.32
N SER A 164 8.54 -13.33 21.58
CA SER A 164 7.87 -12.55 20.53
C SER A 164 7.97 -11.07 20.85
N VAL A 165 8.22 -10.27 19.83
CA VAL A 165 8.19 -8.81 19.87
C VAL A 165 7.27 -8.37 18.73
N SER A 166 6.34 -7.46 19.03
CA SER A 166 5.53 -6.79 18.00
C SER A 166 5.61 -5.30 18.19
N THR A 167 5.67 -4.59 17.08
CA THR A 167 5.61 -3.13 17.02
C THR A 167 4.60 -2.75 15.96
N GLN A 168 3.76 -1.76 16.24
CA GLN A 168 2.85 -1.17 15.28
C GLN A 168 3.07 0.34 15.30
N GLU A 169 3.26 0.91 14.11
CA GLU A 169 3.40 2.33 13.88
C GLU A 169 2.33 2.80 12.89
N GLU A 170 1.86 4.02 13.09
CA GLU A 170 0.84 4.66 12.26
C GLU A 170 1.29 6.08 11.97
N TRP A 171 1.20 6.49 10.71
CA TRP A 171 1.55 7.86 10.31
C TRP A 171 0.75 8.33 9.11
N VAL A 172 0.74 9.64 8.87
CA VAL A 172 0.02 10.27 7.77
C VAL A 172 0.89 11.32 7.10
N ASP A 173 0.92 11.29 5.78
CA ASP A 173 1.61 12.24 4.93
C ASP A 173 0.63 12.98 4.03
N GLY A 174 0.85 14.28 3.83
CA GLY A 174 0.22 15.04 2.76
C GLY A 174 1.04 14.91 1.49
N PHE A 175 0.41 14.85 0.33
CA PHE A 175 1.11 14.81 -0.96
C PHE A 175 0.49 15.77 -1.98
N VAL A 176 1.30 16.15 -2.97
CA VAL A 176 0.89 16.87 -4.17
C VAL A 176 1.57 16.25 -5.40
N GLY A 177 0.94 16.36 -6.55
CA GLY A 177 1.48 15.78 -7.77
C GLY A 177 0.69 16.14 -9.01
N VAL A 178 0.92 15.35 -10.05
CA VAL A 178 0.26 15.48 -11.34
C VAL A 178 -0.24 14.12 -11.82
N ARG A 179 -1.32 14.15 -12.57
CA ARG A 179 -1.84 12.98 -13.30
C ARG A 179 -2.14 13.39 -14.74
N ALA A 180 -1.64 12.60 -15.68
CA ALA A 180 -1.85 12.82 -17.10
C ALA A 180 -2.64 11.65 -17.68
N LYS A 181 -3.66 11.93 -18.49
CA LYS A 181 -4.54 10.94 -19.12
C LYS A 181 -4.53 11.15 -20.64
N PHE A 182 -4.23 10.11 -21.38
CA PHE A 182 -4.10 10.16 -22.84
C PHE A 182 -5.05 9.14 -23.46
N PRO A 183 -6.07 9.57 -24.24
CA PRO A 183 -6.83 8.67 -25.07
C PRO A 183 -5.94 8.23 -26.25
N LEU A 184 -5.65 6.93 -26.34
CA LEU A 184 -4.81 6.36 -27.40
C LEU A 184 -5.62 5.86 -28.61
N SER A 185 -6.81 5.30 -28.33
CA SER A 185 -7.76 4.85 -29.35
C SER A 185 -9.17 4.83 -28.76
N LYS A 186 -10.14 4.24 -29.49
CA LYS A 186 -11.53 4.14 -29.03
C LYS A 186 -11.67 3.46 -27.65
N ASN A 187 -10.88 2.42 -27.41
CA ASN A 187 -11.00 1.60 -26.21
C ASN A 187 -9.72 1.62 -25.33
N TRP A 188 -8.64 2.24 -25.82
CA TRP A 188 -7.36 2.29 -25.12
C TRP A 188 -7.06 3.69 -24.63
N GLY A 189 -6.60 3.78 -23.39
CA GLY A 189 -6.04 4.97 -22.80
C GLY A 189 -4.73 4.68 -22.08
N ALA A 190 -3.98 5.73 -21.79
CA ALA A 190 -2.83 5.68 -20.91
C ALA A 190 -3.00 6.68 -19.77
N MET A 191 -2.50 6.34 -18.59
CA MET A 191 -2.48 7.22 -17.43
C MET A 191 -1.08 7.20 -16.82
N LEU A 192 -0.56 8.40 -16.56
CA LEU A 192 0.66 8.61 -15.79
C LEU A 192 0.30 9.40 -14.54
N ARG A 193 0.86 9.03 -13.40
CA ARG A 193 0.76 9.77 -12.14
C ARG A 193 2.14 9.87 -11.51
N ALA A 194 2.45 11.03 -10.95
CA ALA A 194 3.60 11.23 -10.09
C ALA A 194 3.20 12.16 -8.95
N ASP A 195 3.51 11.77 -7.73
CA ASP A 195 3.30 12.59 -6.54
C ASP A 195 4.48 12.49 -5.58
N ALA A 196 4.63 13.53 -4.77
CA ALA A 196 5.60 13.64 -3.71
C ALA A 196 4.93 14.22 -2.47
N GLY A 197 5.30 13.73 -1.32
CA GLY A 197 4.71 14.12 -0.05
C GLY A 197 5.66 14.01 1.12
N ALA A 198 5.20 14.54 2.23
CA ALA A 198 5.82 14.45 3.54
C ALA A 198 4.77 14.77 4.61
N GLY A 199 5.10 14.51 5.87
CA GLY A 199 4.22 14.79 7.01
C GLY A 199 4.84 14.24 8.27
N ASP A 200 4.34 13.11 8.72
CA ASP A 200 4.99 12.37 9.80
C ASP A 200 6.22 11.60 9.27
N SER A 201 6.23 11.21 7.98
CA SER A 201 7.43 10.69 7.32
C SER A 201 8.36 11.82 6.82
N ASP A 202 9.65 11.51 6.66
CA ASP A 202 10.59 12.44 6.06
C ASP A 202 10.27 12.68 4.58
N SER A 203 9.83 11.64 3.87
CA SER A 203 9.36 11.75 2.47
C SER A 203 8.52 10.55 2.04
N THR A 204 7.59 10.79 1.09
CA THR A 204 6.91 9.73 0.33
C THR A 204 6.81 10.12 -1.13
N TYR A 205 7.01 9.15 -2.04
CA TYR A 205 6.95 9.35 -3.48
C TYR A 205 6.14 8.23 -4.13
N GLN A 206 5.36 8.57 -5.14
CA GLN A 206 4.69 7.58 -5.97
C GLN A 206 4.79 7.95 -7.44
N ALA A 207 5.06 6.95 -8.27
CA ALA A 207 4.94 7.05 -9.73
C ALA A 207 4.12 5.86 -10.24
N LEU A 208 3.24 6.11 -11.19
CA LEU A 208 2.35 5.11 -11.76
C LEU A 208 2.22 5.35 -13.26
N ALA A 209 2.36 4.30 -14.06
CA ALA A 209 2.17 4.31 -15.51
C ALA A 209 1.27 3.15 -15.91
N MET A 210 0.05 3.44 -16.36
CA MET A 210 -0.98 2.44 -16.65
C MET A 210 -1.48 2.55 -18.08
N LEU A 211 -1.75 1.41 -18.70
CA LEU A 211 -2.56 1.27 -19.90
C LEU A 211 -3.94 0.78 -19.49
N ASN A 212 -4.97 1.50 -19.92
CA ASN A 212 -6.36 1.20 -19.63
C ASN A 212 -7.03 0.65 -20.88
N TYR A 213 -7.86 -0.39 -20.73
CA TYR A 213 -8.67 -0.96 -21.79
C TYR A 213 -10.14 -1.06 -21.38
N GLU A 214 -11.01 -0.39 -22.12
CA GLU A 214 -12.46 -0.43 -21.93
C GLU A 214 -13.01 -1.71 -22.56
N ILE A 215 -13.33 -2.71 -21.72
CA ILE A 215 -13.92 -3.99 -22.14
C ILE A 215 -15.37 -3.76 -22.58
N SER A 216 -16.07 -2.86 -21.89
CA SER A 216 -17.44 -2.46 -22.17
C SER A 216 -17.70 -1.06 -21.59
N ASP A 217 -18.91 -0.52 -21.81
CA ASP A 217 -19.33 0.80 -21.24
C ASP A 217 -19.23 0.85 -19.71
N ARG A 218 -19.17 -0.30 -19.02
CA ARG A 218 -19.11 -0.38 -17.56
C ARG A 218 -17.82 -0.97 -17.01
N TRP A 219 -17.06 -1.70 -17.80
CA TRP A 219 -15.87 -2.39 -17.31
C TRP A 219 -14.62 -1.90 -18.00
N THR A 220 -13.67 -1.46 -17.18
CA THR A 220 -12.31 -1.10 -17.61
C THR A 220 -11.31 -1.99 -16.88
N THR A 221 -10.35 -2.54 -17.59
CA THR A 221 -9.15 -3.12 -17.00
C THR A 221 -7.97 -2.19 -17.22
N ALA A 222 -7.03 -2.21 -16.29
CA ALA A 222 -5.79 -1.47 -16.45
C ALA A 222 -4.61 -2.33 -16.01
N PHE A 223 -3.44 -2.12 -16.62
CA PHE A 223 -2.19 -2.77 -16.24
C PHE A 223 -1.01 -1.84 -16.48
N GLY A 224 0.01 -1.96 -15.67
CA GLY A 224 1.16 -1.06 -15.78
C GLY A 224 2.21 -1.28 -14.72
N LEU A 225 2.94 -0.22 -14.44
CA LEU A 225 4.05 -0.19 -13.50
C LEU A 225 3.74 0.81 -12.39
N ARG A 226 4.10 0.44 -11.17
CA ARG A 226 4.02 1.30 -9.99
C ARG A 226 5.35 1.31 -9.25
N TYR A 227 5.73 2.48 -8.78
CA TYR A 227 6.78 2.73 -7.81
C TYR A 227 6.20 3.48 -6.63
N LEU A 228 6.51 3.07 -5.41
CA LEU A 228 6.10 3.71 -4.18
C LEU A 228 7.28 3.68 -3.21
N SER A 229 7.64 4.85 -2.66
CA SER A 229 8.72 4.99 -1.69
C SER A 229 8.25 5.75 -0.46
N VAL A 230 8.77 5.40 0.70
CA VAL A 230 8.54 6.10 1.95
C VAL A 230 9.76 5.99 2.86
N ASP A 231 10.16 7.10 3.46
CA ASP A 231 11.19 7.18 4.50
C ASP A 231 10.55 7.67 5.81
N TYR A 232 10.32 6.73 6.72
CA TYR A 232 9.74 7.00 8.04
C TYR A 232 10.61 6.47 9.16
N SER A 233 10.86 7.30 10.16
CA SER A 233 11.56 6.89 11.38
C SER A 233 10.98 7.55 12.62
N SER A 234 10.72 6.76 13.66
CA SER A 234 10.17 7.26 14.93
C SER A 234 10.50 6.31 16.09
N GLY A 235 10.96 6.83 17.22
CA GLY A 235 11.08 6.07 18.47
C GLY A 235 11.94 4.80 18.41
N GLY A 236 12.84 4.69 17.41
CA GLY A 236 13.65 3.49 17.15
C GLY A 236 13.00 2.51 16.18
N PHE A 237 11.86 2.84 15.60
CA PHE A 237 11.29 2.21 14.41
C PHE A 237 11.86 2.88 13.16
N LEU A 238 12.16 2.10 12.13
CA LEU A 238 12.63 2.56 10.82
C LEU A 238 11.86 1.82 9.74
N PHE A 239 11.31 2.55 8.79
CA PHE A 239 10.66 2.04 7.62
C PHE A 239 11.05 2.91 6.41
N ASP A 240 12.22 2.61 5.83
CA ASP A 240 12.77 3.27 4.66
C ASP A 240 12.71 2.26 3.52
N MET A 241 11.64 2.34 2.72
CA MET A 241 11.27 1.30 1.76
C MET A 241 10.94 1.86 0.39
N GLU A 242 11.40 1.15 -0.64
CA GLU A 242 11.03 1.32 -2.03
C GLU A 242 10.33 0.06 -2.54
N MET A 243 9.16 0.21 -3.10
CA MET A 243 8.35 -0.86 -3.68
C MET A 243 8.16 -0.57 -5.17
N SER A 244 8.54 -1.50 -6.04
CA SER A 244 8.41 -1.34 -7.48
C SER A 244 7.93 -2.62 -8.15
N GLY A 245 7.04 -2.49 -9.13
CA GLY A 245 6.51 -3.68 -9.80
C GLY A 245 5.33 -3.42 -10.72
N PHE A 246 4.55 -4.48 -10.93
CA PHE A 246 3.42 -4.50 -11.86
C PHE A 246 2.11 -4.30 -11.11
N GLU A 247 1.25 -3.44 -11.64
CA GLU A 247 -0.11 -3.25 -11.14
C GLU A 247 -1.13 -3.63 -12.20
N ILE A 248 -2.20 -4.32 -11.77
CA ILE A 248 -3.36 -4.64 -12.59
C ILE A 248 -4.62 -4.18 -11.84
N ALA A 249 -5.60 -3.66 -12.58
CA ALA A 249 -6.85 -3.19 -12.02
C ALA A 249 -8.05 -3.67 -12.84
N ALA A 250 -9.18 -3.86 -12.14
CA ALA A 250 -10.49 -4.05 -12.75
C ALA A 250 -11.46 -3.04 -12.11
N LEU A 251 -12.03 -2.16 -12.93
CA LEU A 251 -12.88 -1.04 -12.53
C LEU A 251 -14.27 -1.19 -13.13
N TYR A 252 -15.28 -0.90 -12.32
CA TYR A 252 -16.68 -0.87 -12.71
C TYR A 252 -17.23 0.55 -12.62
N SER A 253 -17.84 1.04 -13.71
CA SER A 253 -18.47 2.36 -13.82
C SER A 253 -19.95 2.29 -13.52
N PHE A 254 -20.48 3.25 -12.74
CA PHE A 254 -21.90 3.32 -12.33
C PHE A 254 -22.39 4.76 -12.21
#